data_bed03ac9b8e32872bd0624296a06e0d1
#
_entry.id   bed03ac9b8e32872bd0624296a06e0d1
#
_cell.length_a   1.000
_cell.length_b   1.000
_cell.length_c   1.000
_cell.angle_alpha   90.00
_cell.angle_beta   90.00
_cell.angle_gamma   90.00
#
_symmetry.space_group_name_H-M   'P 1'
#
loop_
_entity.id
_entity.type
_entity.pdbx_description
1 polymer ?
#
loop_
_entity_poly.entity_id
_entity_poly.type
_entity_poly.pdbx_seq_one_letter_code
_entity_poly.pdbx_strand_id
1 'polypeptide(L)'
;MDVLNARGYESYLVGGCVRDILLGKTPHDYDVTTQATPEQVKELFPKTIDTGIQHGTVTVVMSSSQYEVTTMRTDGTYSDSRHPDSVVFTSDIEKDLSRRDFTMNAIAAKVGSGDKDAVNLSLVDPFNGRRDIKRKAIVCVGDAKTRFQEDPLRLLRAIRFSVQLKFHIGIETEMLINQMAPSLVNISAERIQDELRKIFLAGESNLHMLYCTLHAYRPVFCQIIPELKSCIDFNQHSSYHAYTVCDHIFKAVDKLCDAVSYESEFAATAHAHWFELCMTMLLHDIGKPQCFTQDENGIGHFYGHAKVSADMADSILRRLKFSNAERERIVTLIEYHDYQFEPSARCANRLIAKLGAENAQLLTIVRFADLYAHGVDYSQFGEMNPLRKAQVTYLYLAAAVFEDRKFSLKDLAISGVDLIHCGYTPGPDFKRCLNYLLDEVVNGNLTNTRTTLISAAKDYMEEYHV
;
A
#
# COMPACT_ATOMS: atom_id res chain seq x y z
N MET A 1 -1.46 -18.23 -29.52
CA MET A 1 -0.83 -17.67 -30.75
C MET A 1 -0.97 -18.61 -31.96
N ASP A 2 -0.71 -19.91 -31.81
CA ASP A 2 -0.79 -20.87 -32.95
C ASP A 2 -2.15 -20.88 -33.65
N VAL A 3 -3.24 -20.80 -32.90
CA VAL A 3 -4.62 -20.72 -33.42
C VAL A 3 -4.82 -19.48 -34.31
N LEU A 4 -4.32 -18.33 -33.88
CA LEU A 4 -4.37 -17.05 -34.58
C LEU A 4 -3.51 -17.12 -35.87
N ASN A 5 -2.27 -17.56 -35.72
CA ASN A 5 -1.31 -17.66 -36.85
C ASN A 5 -1.77 -18.68 -37.91
N ALA A 6 -2.36 -19.81 -37.49
CA ALA A 6 -2.90 -20.81 -38.40
C ALA A 6 -4.07 -20.31 -39.28
N ARG A 7 -4.75 -19.24 -38.84
CA ARG A 7 -5.82 -18.54 -39.57
C ARG A 7 -5.32 -17.33 -40.36
N GLY A 8 -4.00 -17.11 -40.39
CA GLY A 8 -3.37 -16.01 -41.12
C GLY A 8 -3.32 -14.69 -40.38
N TYR A 9 -3.70 -14.66 -39.07
CA TYR A 9 -3.59 -13.47 -38.26
C TYR A 9 -2.25 -13.46 -37.51
N GLU A 10 -1.32 -12.64 -37.91
CA GLU A 10 -0.07 -12.50 -37.16
C GLU A 10 -0.34 -12.11 -35.72
N SER A 11 0.39 -12.75 -34.81
CA SER A 11 0.27 -12.51 -33.37
C SER A 11 1.63 -12.49 -32.68
N TYR A 12 1.74 -11.64 -31.66
CA TYR A 12 2.97 -11.40 -30.90
C TYR A 12 2.68 -11.34 -29.41
N LEU A 13 3.61 -11.81 -28.60
CA LEU A 13 3.68 -11.42 -27.19
C LEU A 13 4.16 -9.99 -27.12
N VAL A 14 3.62 -9.19 -26.18
CA VAL A 14 3.96 -7.77 -26.06
C VAL A 14 3.95 -7.29 -24.60
N GLY A 15 4.55 -6.13 -24.34
CA GLY A 15 4.41 -5.47 -23.06
C GLY A 15 5.27 -6.06 -21.95
N GLY A 16 4.69 -6.15 -20.75
CA GLY A 16 5.37 -6.60 -19.54
C GLY A 16 5.97 -7.98 -19.62
N CYS A 17 5.27 -8.94 -20.26
CA CYS A 17 5.76 -10.30 -20.37
C CYS A 17 7.06 -10.41 -21.20
N VAL A 18 7.17 -9.67 -22.29
CA VAL A 18 8.41 -9.68 -23.11
C VAL A 18 9.57 -9.08 -22.35
N ARG A 19 9.34 -7.96 -21.66
CA ARG A 19 10.34 -7.34 -20.77
C ARG A 19 10.81 -8.32 -19.71
N ASP A 20 9.89 -9.00 -19.04
CA ASP A 20 10.22 -9.91 -17.93
C ASP A 20 10.98 -11.14 -18.41
N ILE A 21 10.62 -11.70 -19.58
CA ILE A 21 11.39 -12.76 -20.25
C ILE A 21 12.83 -12.27 -20.54
N LEU A 22 12.99 -11.06 -21.07
CA LEU A 22 14.30 -10.49 -21.38
C LEU A 22 15.14 -10.22 -20.13
N LEU A 23 14.49 -10.04 -18.96
CA LEU A 23 15.12 -9.93 -17.66
C LEU A 23 15.39 -11.29 -16.98
N GLY A 24 15.06 -12.42 -17.64
CA GLY A 24 15.20 -13.76 -17.06
C GLY A 24 14.17 -14.07 -15.97
N LYS A 25 13.04 -13.35 -15.95
CA LYS A 25 11.95 -13.56 -14.99
C LYS A 25 10.80 -14.31 -15.65
N THR A 26 10.07 -15.08 -14.87
CA THR A 26 8.80 -15.69 -15.32
C THR A 26 7.70 -14.63 -15.29
N PRO A 27 7.04 -14.32 -16.41
CA PRO A 27 5.92 -13.39 -16.42
C PRO A 27 4.73 -13.93 -15.60
N HIS A 28 4.01 -13.05 -14.93
CA HIS A 28 2.74 -13.37 -14.28
C HIS A 28 1.59 -13.47 -15.31
N ASP A 29 1.55 -12.51 -16.25
CA ASP A 29 0.52 -12.37 -17.26
C ASP A 29 1.16 -12.35 -18.64
N TYR A 30 0.42 -12.81 -19.65
CA TYR A 30 0.88 -12.81 -21.04
C TYR A 30 -0.10 -12.03 -21.90
N ASP A 31 0.35 -10.88 -22.41
CA ASP A 31 -0.38 -10.06 -23.34
C ASP A 31 -0.05 -10.44 -24.78
N VAL A 32 -1.08 -10.62 -25.59
CA VAL A 32 -0.95 -10.92 -27.01
C VAL A 32 -1.52 -9.76 -27.82
N THR A 33 -0.78 -9.29 -28.83
CA THR A 33 -1.33 -8.41 -29.87
C THR A 33 -1.45 -9.18 -31.18
N THR A 34 -2.49 -8.89 -31.97
CA THR A 34 -2.80 -9.63 -33.20
C THR A 34 -3.43 -8.74 -34.26
N GLN A 35 -3.38 -9.18 -35.51
CA GLN A 35 -4.11 -8.56 -36.62
C GLN A 35 -5.62 -8.93 -36.62
N ALA A 36 -6.01 -9.97 -35.87
CA ALA A 36 -7.41 -10.36 -35.75
C ALA A 36 -8.23 -9.30 -35.04
N THR A 37 -9.41 -8.98 -35.55
CA THR A 37 -10.37 -8.10 -34.85
C THR A 37 -10.96 -8.81 -33.63
N PRO A 38 -11.57 -8.08 -32.69
CA PRO A 38 -12.21 -8.68 -31.53
C PRO A 38 -13.23 -9.76 -31.89
N GLU A 39 -14.01 -9.54 -32.94
CA GLU A 39 -15.01 -10.51 -33.45
C GLU A 39 -14.33 -11.78 -33.95
N GLN A 40 -13.26 -11.65 -34.72
CA GLN A 40 -12.48 -12.79 -35.24
C GLN A 40 -11.82 -13.57 -34.10
N VAL A 41 -11.33 -12.90 -33.07
CA VAL A 41 -10.82 -13.57 -31.86
C VAL A 41 -11.92 -14.38 -31.18
N LYS A 42 -13.12 -13.79 -31.01
CA LYS A 42 -14.28 -14.48 -30.40
C LYS A 42 -14.74 -15.69 -31.21
N GLU A 43 -14.64 -15.66 -32.55
CA GLU A 43 -14.95 -16.80 -33.41
C GLU A 43 -13.93 -17.94 -33.27
N LEU A 44 -12.67 -17.62 -32.96
CA LEU A 44 -11.59 -18.60 -32.89
C LEU A 44 -11.48 -19.31 -31.55
N PHE A 45 -11.98 -18.69 -30.49
CA PHE A 45 -11.84 -19.24 -29.13
C PHE A 45 -13.20 -19.48 -28.48
N PRO A 46 -13.44 -20.69 -27.92
CA PRO A 46 -14.75 -21.09 -27.42
C PRO A 46 -15.21 -20.32 -26.16
N LYS A 47 -14.26 -19.73 -25.43
CA LYS A 47 -14.57 -18.96 -24.22
C LYS A 47 -13.78 -17.66 -24.19
N THR A 48 -14.51 -16.56 -24.27
CA THR A 48 -13.97 -15.20 -24.27
C THR A 48 -14.78 -14.30 -23.32
N ILE A 49 -14.15 -13.24 -22.84
CA ILE A 49 -14.77 -12.20 -21.98
C ILE A 49 -14.49 -10.84 -22.62
N ASP A 50 -15.52 -10.03 -22.77
CA ASP A 50 -15.43 -8.69 -23.36
C ASP A 50 -14.89 -7.69 -22.32
N THR A 51 -13.58 -7.65 -22.12
CA THR A 51 -12.91 -6.81 -21.13
C THR A 51 -12.61 -5.40 -21.62
N GLY A 52 -12.59 -5.19 -22.94
CA GLY A 52 -12.25 -3.89 -23.53
C GLY A 52 -12.51 -3.85 -25.03
N ILE A 53 -13.63 -4.40 -25.48
CA ILE A 53 -13.96 -4.58 -26.92
C ILE A 53 -13.94 -3.25 -27.70
N GLN A 54 -14.37 -2.15 -27.06
CA GLN A 54 -14.34 -0.81 -27.66
C GLN A 54 -12.92 -0.34 -27.99
N HIS A 55 -11.91 -0.91 -27.30
CA HIS A 55 -10.50 -0.62 -27.50
C HIS A 55 -9.75 -1.78 -28.16
N GLY A 56 -10.47 -2.77 -28.68
CA GLY A 56 -9.88 -3.89 -29.40
C GLY A 56 -9.36 -5.02 -28.52
N THR A 57 -9.68 -5.07 -27.21
CA THR A 57 -9.19 -6.09 -26.28
C THR A 57 -10.28 -7.10 -25.92
N VAL A 58 -9.94 -8.39 -25.98
CA VAL A 58 -10.76 -9.52 -25.55
C VAL A 58 -9.92 -10.42 -24.65
N THR A 59 -10.45 -10.85 -23.53
CA THR A 59 -9.81 -11.88 -22.71
C THR A 59 -10.21 -13.27 -23.18
N VAL A 60 -9.23 -14.05 -23.59
CA VAL A 60 -9.39 -15.46 -23.97
C VAL A 60 -9.15 -16.34 -22.74
N VAL A 61 -10.10 -17.23 -22.44
CA VAL A 61 -10.00 -18.16 -21.30
C VAL A 61 -9.67 -19.56 -21.84
N MET A 62 -8.47 -20.06 -21.50
CA MET A 62 -7.99 -21.39 -21.87
C MET A 62 -7.64 -22.18 -20.61
N SER A 63 -8.33 -23.29 -20.38
CA SER A 63 -8.20 -24.11 -19.17
C SER A 63 -8.42 -23.27 -17.91
N SER A 64 -7.38 -23.09 -17.09
CA SER A 64 -7.41 -22.27 -15.87
C SER A 64 -6.79 -20.87 -16.03
N SER A 65 -6.29 -20.54 -17.23
CA SER A 65 -5.55 -19.30 -17.48
C SER A 65 -6.35 -18.33 -18.36
N GLN A 66 -6.10 -17.04 -18.15
CA GLN A 66 -6.68 -15.96 -18.93
C GLN A 66 -5.57 -15.22 -19.68
N TYR A 67 -5.84 -14.82 -20.91
CA TYR A 67 -4.89 -14.13 -21.77
C TYR A 67 -5.56 -12.92 -22.40
N GLU A 68 -4.97 -11.75 -22.24
CA GLU A 68 -5.43 -10.55 -22.92
C GLU A 68 -4.97 -10.57 -24.37
N VAL A 69 -5.93 -10.55 -25.32
CA VAL A 69 -5.68 -10.50 -26.74
C VAL A 69 -6.20 -9.17 -27.27
N THR A 70 -5.29 -8.32 -27.73
CA THR A 70 -5.60 -6.98 -28.24
C THR A 70 -5.35 -6.92 -29.73
N THR A 71 -6.31 -6.41 -30.49
CA THR A 71 -6.13 -6.10 -31.92
C THR A 71 -5.10 -4.96 -32.06
N MET A 72 -4.11 -5.13 -32.96
CA MET A 72 -3.13 -4.08 -33.27
C MET A 72 -3.86 -2.81 -33.70
N ARG A 73 -3.46 -1.68 -33.15
CA ARG A 73 -4.15 -0.42 -33.36
C ARG A 73 -3.23 0.79 -33.30
N THR A 74 -3.66 1.86 -33.91
CA THR A 74 -3.20 3.21 -33.63
C THR A 74 -4.25 3.97 -32.87
N ASP A 75 -3.84 4.80 -31.92
CA ASP A 75 -4.73 5.62 -31.12
C ASP A 75 -4.86 7.00 -31.78
N GLY A 76 -6.08 7.57 -31.74
CA GLY A 76 -6.33 8.96 -32.15
C GLY A 76 -5.92 9.96 -31.06
N THR A 77 -6.56 11.13 -31.06
CA THR A 77 -6.39 12.12 -30.00
C THR A 77 -6.96 11.64 -28.66
N TYR A 78 -6.53 12.27 -27.58
CA TYR A 78 -6.98 11.92 -26.23
C TYR A 78 -7.63 13.17 -25.60
N SER A 79 -8.96 13.26 -25.63
CA SER A 79 -9.68 14.40 -25.04
C SER A 79 -9.92 14.24 -23.55
N ASP A 80 -10.03 12.99 -23.04
CA ASP A 80 -10.30 12.69 -21.64
C ASP A 80 -9.04 12.34 -20.83
N SER A 81 -7.84 12.51 -21.42
CA SER A 81 -6.55 12.15 -20.79
C SER A 81 -6.43 10.67 -20.39
N ARG A 82 -7.16 9.78 -21.06
CA ARG A 82 -7.15 8.33 -20.77
C ARG A 82 -7.39 7.45 -21.99
N HIS A 83 -8.51 7.69 -22.64
CA HIS A 83 -8.93 6.87 -23.78
C HIS A 83 -8.70 7.65 -25.06
N PRO A 84 -8.20 6.99 -26.10
CA PRO A 84 -8.18 7.62 -27.41
C PRO A 84 -9.62 7.87 -27.86
N ASP A 85 -9.89 9.05 -28.41
CA ASP A 85 -11.19 9.43 -28.96
C ASP A 85 -11.64 8.49 -30.07
N SER A 86 -10.66 7.89 -30.76
CA SER A 86 -10.87 6.87 -31.78
C SER A 86 -9.71 5.90 -31.84
N VAL A 87 -10.00 4.66 -32.18
CA VAL A 87 -8.99 3.64 -32.45
C VAL A 87 -9.12 3.19 -33.92
N VAL A 88 -7.98 3.04 -34.57
CA VAL A 88 -7.93 2.52 -35.95
C VAL A 88 -7.10 1.25 -35.93
N PHE A 89 -7.72 0.12 -36.29
CA PHE A 89 -7.01 -1.15 -36.37
C PHE A 89 -5.97 -1.12 -37.51
N THR A 90 -4.84 -1.73 -37.26
CA THR A 90 -3.71 -1.79 -38.17
C THR A 90 -3.16 -3.21 -38.25
N SER A 91 -2.49 -3.53 -39.35
CA SER A 91 -1.69 -4.75 -39.46
C SER A 91 -0.21 -4.52 -39.14
N ASP A 92 0.17 -3.29 -38.81
CA ASP A 92 1.54 -2.87 -38.61
C ASP A 92 1.88 -2.89 -37.08
N ILE A 93 2.71 -3.83 -36.71
CA ILE A 93 3.14 -4.02 -35.32
C ILE A 93 3.93 -2.80 -34.79
N GLU A 94 4.71 -2.11 -35.62
CA GLU A 94 5.49 -0.96 -35.18
C GLU A 94 4.57 0.20 -34.79
N LYS A 95 3.44 0.37 -35.50
CA LYS A 95 2.43 1.36 -35.13
C LYS A 95 1.74 1.01 -33.81
N ASP A 96 1.44 -0.26 -33.53
CA ASP A 96 0.91 -0.66 -32.23
C ASP A 96 1.92 -0.42 -31.09
N LEU A 97 3.19 -0.69 -31.34
CA LEU A 97 4.24 -0.44 -30.34
C LEU A 97 4.48 1.05 -30.08
N SER A 98 4.29 1.91 -31.09
CA SER A 98 4.55 3.37 -31.00
C SER A 98 3.61 4.10 -30.03
N ARG A 99 2.42 3.61 -29.73
CA ARG A 99 1.46 4.20 -28.79
C ARG A 99 1.71 3.82 -27.33
N ARG A 100 2.65 2.90 -27.07
CA ARG A 100 2.94 2.41 -25.71
C ARG A 100 3.69 3.44 -24.87
N ASP A 101 3.71 3.20 -23.56
CA ASP A 101 4.28 4.14 -22.57
C ASP A 101 5.82 4.23 -22.66
N PHE A 102 6.51 3.09 -22.45
CA PHE A 102 7.96 3.04 -22.33
C PHE A 102 8.57 2.03 -23.31
N THR A 103 9.78 2.35 -23.78
CA THR A 103 10.52 1.53 -24.75
C THR A 103 10.67 0.07 -24.29
N MET A 104 10.93 -0.14 -22.99
CA MET A 104 11.06 -1.48 -22.41
C MET A 104 9.76 -2.30 -22.47
N ASN A 105 8.59 -1.69 -22.64
CA ASN A 105 7.28 -2.32 -22.79
C ASN A 105 6.79 -2.29 -24.26
N ALA A 106 7.56 -1.66 -25.15
CA ALA A 106 7.27 -1.52 -26.59
C ALA A 106 8.12 -2.49 -27.43
N ILE A 107 8.27 -3.71 -26.96
CA ILE A 107 8.94 -4.81 -27.63
C ILE A 107 7.89 -5.89 -27.90
N ALA A 108 7.87 -6.42 -29.14
CA ALA A 108 7.04 -7.56 -29.50
C ALA A 108 7.91 -8.79 -29.72
N ALA A 109 7.39 -9.96 -29.39
CA ALA A 109 8.05 -11.24 -29.58
C ALA A 109 7.16 -12.20 -30.34
N LYS A 110 7.62 -12.68 -31.52
CA LYS A 110 7.00 -13.76 -32.26
C LYS A 110 7.59 -15.08 -31.75
N VAL A 111 6.72 -15.99 -31.35
CA VAL A 111 7.11 -17.33 -30.91
C VAL A 111 7.27 -18.21 -32.13
N GLY A 112 8.50 -18.66 -32.38
CA GLY A 112 8.78 -19.62 -33.46
C GLY A 112 8.51 -21.07 -33.02
N SER A 113 8.18 -21.93 -33.96
CA SER A 113 8.14 -23.37 -33.73
C SER A 113 9.57 -23.88 -33.50
N GLY A 114 9.92 -24.17 -32.29
CA GLY A 114 11.18 -24.76 -31.85
C GLY A 114 10.94 -26.14 -31.26
N ASP A 115 12.03 -26.89 -31.00
CA ASP A 115 12.00 -28.12 -30.19
C ASP A 115 11.37 -27.85 -28.82
N LYS A 116 10.75 -28.87 -28.21
CA LYS A 116 9.95 -28.78 -26.99
C LYS A 116 10.69 -28.11 -25.80
N ASP A 117 12.02 -28.00 -25.86
CA ASP A 117 12.88 -27.47 -24.82
C ASP A 117 13.51 -26.10 -25.12
N ALA A 118 13.27 -25.50 -26.31
CA ALA A 118 13.80 -24.18 -26.66
C ALA A 118 12.77 -23.33 -27.42
N VAL A 119 12.27 -22.30 -26.76
CA VAL A 119 11.37 -21.30 -27.37
C VAL A 119 12.22 -20.30 -28.15
N ASN A 120 12.19 -20.35 -29.46
CA ASN A 120 12.82 -19.34 -30.32
C ASN A 120 11.93 -18.08 -30.36
N LEU A 121 12.44 -16.97 -29.85
CA LEU A 121 11.78 -15.67 -29.89
C LEU A 121 12.43 -14.81 -31.00
N SER A 122 11.65 -14.40 -31.98
CA SER A 122 12.02 -13.34 -32.90
C SER A 122 11.45 -12.02 -32.40
N LEU A 123 12.35 -11.05 -32.12
CA LEU A 123 11.97 -9.78 -31.49
C LEU A 123 11.81 -8.66 -32.51
N VAL A 124 10.76 -7.86 -32.33
CA VAL A 124 10.52 -6.57 -33.00
C VAL A 124 10.72 -5.47 -31.97
N ASP A 125 11.75 -4.66 -32.11
CA ASP A 125 12.16 -3.64 -31.14
C ASP A 125 12.52 -2.31 -31.86
N PRO A 126 11.52 -1.59 -32.39
CA PRO A 126 11.75 -0.37 -33.17
C PRO A 126 12.24 0.80 -32.33
N PHE A 127 12.00 0.75 -31.00
CA PHE A 127 12.31 1.84 -30.07
C PHE A 127 13.53 1.58 -29.17
N ASN A 128 14.33 0.55 -29.47
CA ASN A 128 15.53 0.17 -28.72
C ASN A 128 15.25 -0.22 -27.25
N GLY A 129 14.09 -0.78 -26.94
CA GLY A 129 13.71 -1.20 -25.57
C GLY A 129 14.69 -2.20 -24.97
N ARG A 130 15.29 -3.11 -25.75
CA ARG A 130 16.34 -4.04 -25.28
C ARG A 130 17.58 -3.31 -24.79
N ARG A 131 17.98 -2.23 -25.47
CA ARG A 131 19.09 -1.39 -25.02
C ARG A 131 18.79 -0.74 -23.70
N ASP A 132 17.57 -0.23 -23.52
CA ASP A 132 17.15 0.48 -22.34
C ASP A 132 16.96 -0.49 -21.16
N ILE A 133 16.45 -1.72 -21.37
CA ILE A 133 16.45 -2.82 -20.40
C ILE A 133 17.89 -3.12 -19.92
N LYS A 134 18.85 -3.27 -20.86
CA LYS A 134 20.26 -3.55 -20.52
C LYS A 134 20.88 -2.40 -19.70
N ARG A 135 20.50 -1.17 -19.98
CA ARG A 135 20.95 0.04 -19.27
C ARG A 135 20.16 0.26 -17.96
N LYS A 136 19.15 -0.54 -17.69
CA LYS A 136 18.21 -0.36 -16.58
C LYS A 136 17.59 1.03 -16.59
N ALA A 137 17.16 1.51 -17.76
CA ALA A 137 16.59 2.83 -17.96
C ALA A 137 15.11 2.76 -18.36
N ILE A 138 14.30 3.64 -17.78
CA ILE A 138 12.90 3.87 -18.16
C ILE A 138 12.89 5.10 -19.08
N VAL A 139 12.55 4.85 -20.34
CA VAL A 139 12.52 5.87 -21.40
C VAL A 139 11.17 5.82 -22.09
N CYS A 140 10.53 6.96 -22.31
CA CYS A 140 9.26 7.02 -23.05
C CYS A 140 9.45 6.63 -24.52
N VAL A 141 8.41 6.06 -25.13
CA VAL A 141 8.36 5.84 -26.56
C VAL A 141 8.13 7.17 -27.27
N GLY A 142 9.08 7.57 -28.12
CA GLY A 142 9.01 8.85 -28.83
C GLY A 142 9.17 10.04 -27.90
N ASP A 143 8.35 11.08 -28.07
CA ASP A 143 8.39 12.28 -27.27
C ASP A 143 7.71 12.11 -25.91
N ALA A 144 8.45 12.24 -24.82
CA ALA A 144 7.98 12.02 -23.45
C ALA A 144 6.84 12.98 -23.06
N LYS A 145 6.89 14.25 -23.50
CA LYS A 145 5.85 15.24 -23.22
C LYS A 145 4.52 14.83 -23.84
N THR A 146 4.53 14.39 -25.08
CA THR A 146 3.35 13.90 -25.79
C THR A 146 2.78 12.68 -25.07
N ARG A 147 3.62 11.71 -24.68
CA ARG A 147 3.17 10.51 -23.97
C ARG A 147 2.49 10.84 -22.65
N PHE A 148 2.98 11.79 -21.89
CA PHE A 148 2.39 12.22 -20.62
C PHE A 148 1.12 13.08 -20.81
N GLN A 149 1.01 13.82 -21.92
CA GLN A 149 -0.22 14.54 -22.26
C GLN A 149 -1.36 13.60 -22.65
N GLU A 150 -1.08 12.48 -23.32
CA GLU A 150 -2.08 11.48 -23.68
C GLU A 150 -2.68 10.79 -22.45
N ASP A 151 -1.84 10.37 -21.51
CA ASP A 151 -2.27 9.77 -20.24
C ASP A 151 -1.30 10.17 -19.11
N PRO A 152 -1.65 11.18 -18.31
CA PRO A 152 -0.83 11.59 -17.16
C PRO A 152 -0.55 10.49 -16.13
N LEU A 153 -1.34 9.40 -16.09
CA LEU A 153 -1.03 8.27 -15.22
C LEU A 153 0.34 7.64 -15.55
N ARG A 154 0.84 7.84 -16.76
CA ARG A 154 2.18 7.38 -17.15
C ARG A 154 3.30 7.99 -16.29
N LEU A 155 3.07 9.16 -15.65
CA LEU A 155 3.97 9.74 -14.65
C LEU A 155 4.13 8.78 -13.46
N LEU A 156 3.01 8.32 -12.88
CA LEU A 156 3.02 7.36 -11.77
C LEU A 156 3.54 5.99 -12.19
N ARG A 157 3.24 5.56 -13.42
CA ARG A 157 3.76 4.32 -13.98
C ARG A 157 5.28 4.33 -14.12
N ALA A 158 5.89 5.47 -14.54
CA ALA A 158 7.35 5.61 -14.58
C ALA A 158 7.95 5.46 -13.18
N ILE A 159 7.38 6.15 -12.19
CA ILE A 159 7.76 6.06 -10.78
C ILE A 159 7.63 4.60 -10.29
N ARG A 160 6.50 3.95 -10.56
CA ARG A 160 6.31 2.54 -10.20
C ARG A 160 7.38 1.63 -10.78
N PHE A 161 7.63 1.73 -12.08
CA PHE A 161 8.64 0.89 -12.71
C PHE A 161 10.04 1.14 -12.20
N SER A 162 10.38 2.37 -11.79
CA SER A 162 11.67 2.65 -11.18
C SER A 162 11.86 1.88 -9.87
N VAL A 163 10.85 1.83 -9.03
CA VAL A 163 10.86 1.05 -7.77
C VAL A 163 10.85 -0.45 -8.07
N GLN A 164 9.90 -0.91 -8.90
CA GLN A 164 9.64 -2.33 -9.18
C GLN A 164 10.82 -3.03 -9.86
N LEU A 165 11.44 -2.37 -10.82
CA LEU A 165 12.51 -2.96 -11.64
C LEU A 165 13.91 -2.56 -11.16
N LYS A 166 14.02 -1.61 -10.24
CA LYS A 166 15.27 -0.97 -9.81
C LYS A 166 16.00 -0.31 -11.00
N PHE A 167 15.20 0.36 -11.84
CA PHE A 167 15.67 1.09 -13.01
C PHE A 167 15.67 2.59 -12.72
N HIS A 168 16.65 3.31 -13.29
CA HIS A 168 16.62 4.77 -13.27
C HIS A 168 15.67 5.29 -14.34
N ILE A 169 15.05 6.44 -14.08
CA ILE A 169 14.24 7.14 -15.09
C ILE A 169 15.19 7.95 -15.96
N GLY A 170 15.02 7.90 -17.29
CA GLY A 170 15.82 8.67 -18.22
C GLY A 170 15.68 10.17 -17.97
N ILE A 171 16.75 10.93 -18.13
CA ILE A 171 16.85 12.37 -17.73
C ILE A 171 15.69 13.20 -18.29
N GLU A 172 15.38 13.06 -19.57
CA GLU A 172 14.27 13.79 -20.22
C GLU A 172 12.91 13.43 -19.60
N THR A 173 12.67 12.14 -19.37
CA THR A 173 11.46 11.63 -18.72
C THR A 173 11.37 12.14 -17.29
N GLU A 174 12.46 12.13 -16.54
CA GLU A 174 12.52 12.58 -15.14
C GLU A 174 12.20 14.07 -14.98
N MET A 175 12.77 14.92 -15.82
CA MET A 175 12.51 16.37 -15.81
C MET A 175 11.02 16.67 -16.03
N LEU A 176 10.36 15.93 -16.92
CA LEU A 176 8.95 16.13 -17.25
C LEU A 176 8.00 15.62 -16.15
N ILE A 177 8.37 14.61 -15.39
CA ILE A 177 7.51 14.05 -14.33
C ILE A 177 7.12 15.14 -13.32
N ASN A 178 8.09 15.84 -12.75
CA ASN A 178 7.82 16.89 -11.77
C ASN A 178 7.12 18.10 -12.40
N GLN A 179 7.50 18.48 -13.63
CA GLN A 179 6.88 19.59 -14.34
C GLN A 179 5.41 19.32 -14.67
N MET A 180 5.06 18.09 -15.02
CA MET A 180 3.72 17.70 -15.44
C MET A 180 2.86 17.11 -14.31
N ALA A 181 3.36 17.03 -13.08
CA ALA A 181 2.60 16.57 -11.92
C ALA A 181 1.20 17.21 -11.80
N PRO A 182 0.98 18.52 -12.09
CA PRO A 182 -0.36 19.10 -12.03
C PRO A 182 -1.39 18.44 -12.94
N SER A 183 -0.99 17.77 -14.03
CA SER A 183 -1.93 17.09 -14.93
C SER A 183 -2.61 15.86 -14.31
N LEU A 184 -2.10 15.34 -13.18
CA LEU A 184 -2.71 14.24 -12.44
C LEU A 184 -4.12 14.56 -11.91
N VAL A 185 -4.50 15.84 -11.84
CA VAL A 185 -5.88 16.24 -11.48
C VAL A 185 -6.94 15.66 -12.43
N ASN A 186 -6.55 15.36 -13.67
CA ASN A 186 -7.44 14.77 -14.68
C ASN A 186 -7.60 13.26 -14.55
N ILE A 187 -6.87 12.61 -13.64
CA ILE A 187 -6.90 11.15 -13.46
C ILE A 187 -7.87 10.78 -12.34
N SER A 188 -8.65 9.75 -12.56
CA SER A 188 -9.58 9.26 -11.53
C SER A 188 -8.84 8.78 -10.27
N ALA A 189 -9.47 8.97 -9.13
CA ALA A 189 -8.90 8.62 -7.83
C ALA A 189 -8.56 7.12 -7.73
N GLU A 190 -9.39 6.26 -8.33
CA GLU A 190 -9.20 4.81 -8.35
C GLU A 190 -7.91 4.43 -9.10
N ARG A 191 -7.64 5.06 -10.25
CA ARG A 191 -6.40 4.81 -11.01
C ARG A 191 -5.16 5.29 -10.26
N ILE A 192 -5.26 6.45 -9.60
CA ILE A 192 -4.18 6.97 -8.75
C ILE A 192 -3.91 6.01 -7.59
N GLN A 193 -4.97 5.58 -6.89
CA GLN A 193 -4.88 4.66 -5.76
C GLN A 193 -4.24 3.32 -6.18
N ASP A 194 -4.64 2.77 -7.34
CA ASP A 194 -4.09 1.51 -7.87
C ASP A 194 -2.58 1.63 -8.18
N GLU A 195 -2.13 2.74 -8.77
CA GLU A 195 -0.70 2.96 -9.02
C GLU A 195 0.07 3.22 -7.72
N LEU A 196 -0.48 3.97 -6.75
CA LEU A 196 0.12 4.13 -5.42
C LEU A 196 0.31 2.79 -4.74
N ARG A 197 -0.71 1.93 -4.76
CA ARG A 197 -0.63 0.57 -4.20
C ARG A 197 0.51 -0.21 -4.82
N LYS A 198 0.62 -0.20 -6.14
CA LYS A 198 1.69 -0.89 -6.87
C LYS A 198 3.07 -0.32 -6.57
N ILE A 199 3.19 1.00 -6.37
CA ILE A 199 4.44 1.66 -5.97
C ILE A 199 4.88 1.17 -4.59
N PHE A 200 4.00 1.23 -3.60
CA PHE A 200 4.33 0.87 -2.23
C PHE A 200 4.57 -0.64 -2.06
N LEU A 201 3.77 -1.49 -2.72
CA LEU A 201 4.01 -2.94 -2.71
C LEU A 201 5.34 -3.32 -3.40
N ALA A 202 5.70 -2.65 -4.49
CA ALA A 202 7.02 -2.83 -5.10
C ALA A 202 8.17 -2.37 -4.19
N GLY A 203 7.90 -1.38 -3.35
CA GLY A 203 8.83 -0.85 -2.36
C GLY A 203 9.17 -1.82 -1.23
N GLU A 204 8.33 -2.80 -0.92
CA GLU A 204 8.56 -3.80 0.12
C GLU A 204 9.92 -4.51 -0.03
N SER A 205 10.28 -4.86 -1.25
CA SER A 205 11.58 -5.48 -1.56
C SER A 205 12.71 -4.47 -1.84
N ASN A 206 12.43 -3.15 -1.78
CA ASN A 206 13.38 -2.10 -2.16
C ASN A 206 13.05 -0.74 -1.52
N LEU A 207 12.99 -0.69 -0.20
CA LEU A 207 12.59 0.51 0.56
C LEU A 207 13.51 1.71 0.32
N HIS A 208 14.81 1.50 0.22
CA HIS A 208 15.72 2.60 -0.06
C HIS A 208 15.38 3.29 -1.40
N MET A 209 15.04 2.51 -2.44
CA MET A 209 14.59 3.09 -3.70
C MET A 209 13.25 3.81 -3.54
N LEU A 210 12.32 3.25 -2.76
CA LEU A 210 11.05 3.91 -2.46
C LEU A 210 11.27 5.25 -1.75
N TYR A 211 12.15 5.28 -0.74
CA TYR A 211 12.53 6.51 -0.04
C TYR A 211 13.11 7.56 -0.99
N CYS A 212 14.10 7.19 -1.81
CA CYS A 212 14.67 8.09 -2.82
C CYS A 212 13.60 8.59 -3.80
N THR A 213 12.65 7.74 -4.17
CA THR A 213 11.53 8.06 -5.06
C THR A 213 10.58 9.07 -4.43
N LEU A 214 10.22 8.92 -3.15
CA LEU A 214 9.38 9.88 -2.43
C LEU A 214 10.02 11.27 -2.41
N HIS A 215 11.33 11.34 -2.20
CA HIS A 215 12.07 12.61 -2.22
C HIS A 215 12.16 13.21 -3.63
N ALA A 216 12.58 12.44 -4.63
CA ALA A 216 12.79 12.92 -6.00
C ALA A 216 11.50 13.42 -6.66
N TYR A 217 10.38 12.73 -6.38
CA TYR A 217 9.08 13.05 -6.98
C TYR A 217 8.09 13.64 -5.96
N ARG A 218 8.59 14.35 -4.96
CA ARG A 218 7.79 15.09 -3.97
C ARG A 218 6.66 15.94 -4.59
N PRO A 219 6.86 16.69 -5.70
CA PRO A 219 5.78 17.42 -6.35
C PRO A 219 4.62 16.53 -6.81
N VAL A 220 4.91 15.31 -7.27
CA VAL A 220 3.89 14.34 -7.71
C VAL A 220 3.06 13.89 -6.51
N PHE A 221 3.70 13.50 -5.40
CA PHE A 221 2.99 13.10 -4.18
C PHE A 221 2.21 14.26 -3.57
N CYS A 222 2.73 15.48 -3.58
CA CYS A 222 2.02 16.68 -3.16
C CYS A 222 0.86 17.08 -4.10
N GLN A 223 0.84 16.62 -5.32
CA GLN A 223 -0.33 16.80 -6.19
C GLN A 223 -1.44 15.82 -5.84
N ILE A 224 -1.11 14.59 -5.47
CA ILE A 224 -2.05 13.55 -5.05
C ILE A 224 -2.58 13.82 -3.64
N ILE A 225 -1.70 14.25 -2.74
CA ILE A 225 -1.95 14.56 -1.33
C ILE A 225 -1.50 16.00 -1.07
N PRO A 226 -2.34 17.01 -1.42
CA PRO A 226 -1.96 18.42 -1.31
C PRO A 226 -1.61 18.84 0.13
N GLU A 227 -2.13 18.13 1.11
CA GLU A 227 -1.89 18.34 2.53
C GLU A 227 -0.41 18.18 2.93
N LEU A 228 0.35 17.35 2.20
CA LEU A 228 1.80 17.21 2.38
C LEU A 228 2.58 18.52 2.14
N LYS A 229 2.03 19.48 1.39
CA LYS A 229 2.71 20.74 1.10
C LYS A 229 3.04 21.53 2.35
N SER A 230 2.18 21.48 3.36
CA SER A 230 2.41 22.18 4.64
C SER A 230 3.53 21.54 5.46
N CYS A 231 3.90 20.29 5.18
CA CYS A 231 4.96 19.56 5.87
C CYS A 231 6.35 19.82 5.26
N ILE A 232 6.42 20.32 4.00
CA ILE A 232 7.67 20.58 3.30
C ILE A 232 8.44 21.67 4.04
N ASP A 233 9.72 21.43 4.30
CA ASP A 233 10.63 22.33 4.99
C ASP A 233 10.13 22.81 6.36
N PHE A 234 9.10 22.20 6.93
CA PHE A 234 8.56 22.53 8.25
C PHE A 234 9.50 22.02 9.33
N ASN A 235 10.20 22.94 10.00
CA ASN A 235 11.12 22.64 11.09
C ASN A 235 10.33 22.28 12.35
N GLN A 236 10.67 21.17 13.00
CA GLN A 236 9.98 20.71 14.20
C GLN A 236 10.44 21.42 15.50
N HIS A 237 11.57 22.13 15.48
CA HIS A 237 12.15 22.80 16.64
C HIS A 237 12.21 21.91 17.91
N SER A 238 12.61 20.65 17.72
CA SER A 238 12.60 19.65 18.79
C SER A 238 13.92 18.89 18.83
N SER A 239 14.43 18.62 20.03
CA SER A 239 15.60 17.76 20.23
C SER A 239 15.33 16.28 19.94
N TYR A 240 14.06 15.89 19.82
CA TYR A 240 13.64 14.53 19.51
C TYR A 240 13.57 14.25 18.01
N HIS A 241 13.72 15.26 17.14
CA HIS A 241 13.59 15.13 15.71
C HIS A 241 14.74 15.83 14.98
N ALA A 242 15.50 15.07 14.20
CA ALA A 242 16.60 15.60 13.39
C ALA A 242 16.15 16.14 12.00
N TYR A 243 14.90 15.87 11.61
CA TYR A 243 14.39 16.13 10.27
C TYR A 243 13.21 17.11 10.26
N THR A 244 12.94 17.71 9.09
CA THR A 244 11.66 18.42 8.84
C THR A 244 10.50 17.42 8.92
N VAL A 245 9.26 17.91 9.05
CA VAL A 245 8.08 17.01 9.10
C VAL A 245 8.00 16.13 7.87
N CYS A 246 8.18 16.68 6.67
CA CYS A 246 8.11 15.89 5.42
C CYS A 246 9.23 14.85 5.32
N ASP A 247 10.46 15.22 5.67
CA ASP A 247 11.60 14.30 5.60
C ASP A 247 11.46 13.18 6.63
N HIS A 248 10.92 13.50 7.83
CA HIS A 248 10.58 12.50 8.84
C HIS A 248 9.51 11.52 8.34
N ILE A 249 8.42 12.01 7.75
CA ILE A 249 7.36 11.19 7.14
C ILE A 249 7.94 10.19 6.12
N PHE A 250 8.79 10.67 5.21
CA PHE A 250 9.38 9.81 4.19
C PHE A 250 10.39 8.83 4.81
N LYS A 251 11.13 9.27 5.83
CA LYS A 251 12.05 8.41 6.57
C LYS A 251 11.32 7.32 7.35
N ALA A 252 10.14 7.62 7.89
CA ALA A 252 9.31 6.64 8.59
C ALA A 252 8.84 5.51 7.65
N VAL A 253 8.52 5.82 6.39
CA VAL A 253 8.26 4.80 5.37
C VAL A 253 9.50 3.93 5.12
N ASP A 254 10.71 4.52 5.01
CA ASP A 254 11.99 3.79 4.85
C ASP A 254 12.26 2.85 6.03
N LYS A 255 11.86 3.23 7.23
CA LYS A 255 12.12 2.48 8.46
C LYS A 255 11.18 1.31 8.73
N LEU A 256 10.15 1.12 7.92
CA LEU A 256 9.24 -0.02 8.07
C LEU A 256 9.96 -1.38 8.02
N CYS A 257 10.94 -1.58 7.13
CA CYS A 257 11.69 -2.83 7.09
C CYS A 257 12.52 -3.08 8.34
N ASP A 258 13.15 -2.03 8.86
CA ASP A 258 13.93 -2.13 10.09
C ASP A 258 13.00 -2.56 11.25
N ALA A 259 11.80 -1.97 11.31
CA ALA A 259 10.79 -2.31 12.30
C ALA A 259 10.29 -3.75 12.15
N VAL A 260 9.92 -4.19 10.95
CA VAL A 260 9.46 -5.56 10.67
C VAL A 260 10.56 -6.59 10.93
N SER A 261 11.82 -6.27 10.61
CA SER A 261 12.94 -7.17 10.88
C SER A 261 13.19 -7.34 12.37
N TYR A 262 12.97 -6.31 13.17
CA TYR A 262 13.06 -6.38 14.62
C TYR A 262 11.90 -7.16 15.23
N GLU A 263 10.68 -6.93 14.75
CA GLU A 263 9.44 -7.57 15.20
C GLU A 263 9.06 -8.77 14.34
N SER A 264 10.00 -9.72 14.19
CA SER A 264 9.89 -10.85 13.25
C SER A 264 8.67 -11.74 13.50
N GLU A 265 8.16 -11.84 14.74
CA GLU A 265 6.93 -12.57 15.07
C GLU A 265 5.69 -11.94 14.42
N PHE A 266 5.72 -10.64 14.12
CA PHE A 266 4.63 -9.94 13.46
C PHE A 266 4.84 -9.72 11.95
N ALA A 267 5.94 -10.25 11.41
CA ALA A 267 6.28 -10.07 10.02
C ALA A 267 5.18 -10.53 9.06
N ALA A 268 4.53 -11.66 9.33
CA ALA A 268 3.43 -12.16 8.51
C ALA A 268 2.23 -11.18 8.47
N THR A 269 1.88 -10.59 9.62
CA THR A 269 0.82 -9.56 9.71
C THR A 269 1.26 -8.29 8.99
N ALA A 270 2.52 -7.87 9.14
CA ALA A 270 3.06 -6.70 8.46
C ALA A 270 3.03 -6.86 6.93
N HIS A 271 3.47 -8.00 6.40
CA HIS A 271 3.45 -8.29 4.96
C HIS A 271 2.03 -8.31 4.40
N ALA A 272 1.07 -8.89 5.13
CA ALA A 272 -0.34 -8.89 4.72
C ALA A 272 -0.95 -7.48 4.64
N HIS A 273 -0.43 -6.53 5.42
CA HIS A 273 -0.92 -5.14 5.51
C HIS A 273 0.12 -4.11 5.10
N TRP A 274 1.07 -4.51 4.25
CA TRP A 274 2.21 -3.65 3.87
C TRP A 274 1.78 -2.29 3.30
N PHE A 275 0.78 -2.29 2.43
CA PHE A 275 0.28 -1.06 1.83
C PHE A 275 -0.33 -0.12 2.86
N GLU A 276 -1.12 -0.66 3.80
CA GLU A 276 -1.72 0.12 4.89
C GLU A 276 -0.65 0.69 5.82
N LEU A 277 0.41 -0.07 6.12
CA LEU A 277 1.55 0.43 6.90
C LEU A 277 2.26 1.58 6.19
N CYS A 278 2.54 1.44 4.88
CA CYS A 278 3.14 2.52 4.10
C CYS A 278 2.29 3.78 4.10
N MET A 279 0.96 3.64 3.91
CA MET A 279 0.04 4.76 3.94
C MET A 279 -0.09 5.37 5.34
N THR A 280 -0.06 4.54 6.38
CA THR A 280 -0.02 5.01 7.78
C THR A 280 1.20 5.90 7.99
N MET A 281 2.40 5.42 7.64
CA MET A 281 3.63 6.21 7.81
C MET A 281 3.67 7.46 6.93
N LEU A 282 3.07 7.41 5.71
CA LEU A 282 2.99 8.60 4.85
C LEU A 282 2.08 9.70 5.43
N LEU A 283 1.13 9.35 6.28
CA LEU A 283 0.10 10.27 6.78
C LEU A 283 0.14 10.53 8.30
N HIS A 284 0.95 9.78 9.09
CA HIS A 284 0.88 9.81 10.55
C HIS A 284 1.10 11.21 11.16
N ASP A 285 1.98 11.99 10.56
CA ASP A 285 2.41 13.31 11.05
C ASP A 285 1.92 14.50 10.21
N ILE A 286 1.03 14.26 9.25
CA ILE A 286 0.55 15.29 8.31
C ILE A 286 -0.18 16.44 9.00
N GLY A 287 -0.68 16.23 10.20
CA GLY A 287 -1.35 17.23 11.03
C GLY A 287 -0.41 18.08 11.90
N LYS A 288 0.87 17.74 12.02
CA LYS A 288 1.84 18.47 12.87
C LYS A 288 1.87 19.97 12.57
N PRO A 289 1.91 20.44 11.31
CA PRO A 289 1.94 21.89 11.04
C PRO A 289 0.74 22.66 11.61
N GLN A 290 -0.43 22.01 11.72
CA GLN A 290 -1.67 22.62 12.24
C GLN A 290 -1.69 22.67 13.78
N CYS A 291 -0.91 21.80 14.44
CA CYS A 291 -0.85 21.69 15.90
C CYS A 291 0.38 22.38 16.50
N PHE A 292 1.20 23.01 15.67
CA PHE A 292 2.46 23.60 16.12
C PHE A 292 2.25 24.73 17.11
N THR A 293 2.91 24.61 18.24
CA THR A 293 3.11 25.69 19.22
C THR A 293 4.58 25.72 19.63
N GLN A 294 5.05 26.86 20.13
CA GLN A 294 6.44 27.01 20.58
C GLN A 294 6.45 27.59 21.99
N ASP A 295 7.26 27.01 22.85
CA ASP A 295 7.43 27.51 24.21
C ASP A 295 8.43 28.70 24.29
N GLU A 296 8.62 29.24 25.51
CA GLU A 296 9.52 30.37 25.80
C GLU A 296 11.00 30.07 25.46
N ASN A 297 11.37 28.79 25.39
CA ASN A 297 12.72 28.34 25.08
C ASN A 297 12.89 28.05 23.55
N GLY A 298 11.86 28.29 22.74
CA GLY A 298 11.88 28.03 21.32
C GLY A 298 11.68 26.57 20.97
N ILE A 299 11.24 25.71 21.89
CA ILE A 299 10.98 24.29 21.63
C ILE A 299 9.59 24.12 21.06
N GLY A 300 9.51 23.35 19.96
CA GLY A 300 8.25 23.05 19.27
C GLY A 300 7.47 21.93 19.95
N HIS A 301 6.15 22.11 20.03
CA HIS A 301 5.19 21.15 20.54
C HIS A 301 4.06 20.91 19.55
N PHE A 302 3.52 19.68 19.50
CA PHE A 302 2.52 19.24 18.52
C PHE A 302 1.36 18.52 19.21
N TYR A 303 0.85 19.08 20.32
CA TYR A 303 -0.20 18.41 21.10
C TYR A 303 -1.44 18.10 20.25
N GLY A 304 -1.87 16.84 20.30
CA GLY A 304 -3.06 16.37 19.59
C GLY A 304 -2.87 16.12 18.09
N HIS A 305 -1.64 16.21 17.56
CA HIS A 305 -1.36 16.01 16.13
C HIS A 305 -1.82 14.64 15.63
N ALA A 306 -1.73 13.59 16.43
CA ALA A 306 -2.16 12.25 16.04
C ALA A 306 -3.65 12.21 15.64
N LYS A 307 -4.51 12.88 16.44
CA LYS A 307 -5.94 12.99 16.12
C LYS A 307 -6.20 13.84 14.87
N VAL A 308 -5.52 14.99 14.75
CA VAL A 308 -5.63 15.85 13.56
C VAL A 308 -5.14 15.12 12.33
N SER A 309 -4.01 14.41 12.40
CA SER A 309 -3.50 13.57 11.29
C SER A 309 -4.49 12.48 10.90
N ALA A 310 -5.14 11.82 11.87
CA ALA A 310 -6.15 10.78 11.63
C ALA A 310 -7.38 11.35 10.90
N ASP A 311 -7.89 12.52 11.32
CA ASP A 311 -9.04 13.18 10.68
C ASP A 311 -8.68 13.64 9.25
N MET A 312 -7.48 14.17 9.04
CA MET A 312 -6.97 14.50 7.71
C MET A 312 -6.82 13.25 6.84
N ALA A 313 -6.25 12.17 7.39
CA ALA A 313 -6.07 10.90 6.69
C ALA A 313 -7.42 10.28 6.28
N ASP A 314 -8.45 10.31 7.13
CA ASP A 314 -9.79 9.85 6.78
C ASP A 314 -10.33 10.57 5.54
N SER A 315 -10.17 11.88 5.48
CA SER A 315 -10.59 12.70 4.36
C SER A 315 -9.80 12.40 3.07
N ILE A 316 -8.48 12.24 3.18
CA ILE A 316 -7.58 11.91 2.07
C ILE A 316 -7.92 10.52 1.50
N LEU A 317 -8.07 9.52 2.37
CA LEU A 317 -8.33 8.14 1.96
C LEU A 317 -9.72 7.97 1.33
N ARG A 318 -10.74 8.72 1.80
CA ARG A 318 -12.05 8.81 1.14
C ARG A 318 -11.95 9.40 -0.26
N ARG A 319 -11.21 10.51 -0.40
CA ARG A 319 -10.96 11.16 -1.70
C ARG A 319 -10.25 10.22 -2.66
N LEU A 320 -9.30 9.43 -2.18
CA LEU A 320 -8.56 8.43 -2.95
C LEU A 320 -9.28 7.08 -3.10
N LYS A 321 -10.54 6.97 -2.64
CA LYS A 321 -11.40 5.78 -2.84
C LYS A 321 -10.88 4.49 -2.20
N PHE A 322 -10.19 4.60 -1.06
CA PHE A 322 -9.84 3.41 -0.27
C PHE A 322 -11.09 2.69 0.25
N SER A 323 -11.00 1.37 0.40
CA SER A 323 -12.05 0.58 1.05
C SER A 323 -12.25 1.02 2.51
N ASN A 324 -13.45 0.81 3.05
CA ASN A 324 -13.73 1.16 4.45
C ASN A 324 -12.78 0.43 5.42
N ALA A 325 -12.50 -0.85 5.17
CA ALA A 325 -11.62 -1.64 6.02
C ALA A 325 -10.19 -1.09 6.08
N GLU A 326 -9.59 -0.80 4.91
CA GLU A 326 -8.25 -0.20 4.83
C GLU A 326 -8.22 1.18 5.49
N ARG A 327 -9.22 2.02 5.21
CA ARG A 327 -9.34 3.35 5.76
C ARG A 327 -9.45 3.33 7.28
N GLU A 328 -10.33 2.51 7.84
CA GLU A 328 -10.50 2.36 9.29
C GLU A 328 -9.22 1.87 9.96
N ARG A 329 -8.51 0.92 9.37
CA ARG A 329 -7.21 0.44 9.87
C ARG A 329 -6.17 1.56 9.88
N ILE A 330 -5.95 2.23 8.74
CA ILE A 330 -4.95 3.30 8.62
C ILE A 330 -5.25 4.43 9.60
N VAL A 331 -6.49 4.91 9.66
CA VAL A 331 -6.92 5.98 10.56
C VAL A 331 -6.70 5.59 12.03
N THR A 332 -7.05 4.35 12.40
CA THR A 332 -6.81 3.84 13.76
C THR A 332 -5.31 3.81 14.08
N LEU A 333 -4.47 3.30 13.19
CA LEU A 333 -3.03 3.26 13.42
C LEU A 333 -2.43 4.66 13.56
N ILE A 334 -2.89 5.63 12.76
CA ILE A 334 -2.48 7.04 12.87
C ILE A 334 -2.95 7.65 14.19
N GLU A 335 -4.19 7.43 14.60
CA GLU A 335 -4.72 8.00 15.85
C GLU A 335 -3.93 7.52 17.07
N TYR A 336 -3.39 6.30 17.03
CA TYR A 336 -2.65 5.69 18.14
C TYR A 336 -1.14 5.69 17.97
N HIS A 337 -0.56 6.21 16.88
CA HIS A 337 0.87 6.09 16.60
C HIS A 337 1.75 6.74 17.70
N ASP A 338 1.30 7.82 18.32
CA ASP A 338 2.00 8.51 19.41
C ASP A 338 1.59 8.00 20.81
N TYR A 339 0.92 6.84 20.89
CA TYR A 339 0.55 6.26 22.18
C TYR A 339 1.78 5.94 23.02
N GLN A 340 1.79 6.44 24.26
CA GLN A 340 2.90 6.22 25.18
C GLN A 340 2.82 4.81 25.78
N PHE A 341 3.66 3.93 25.30
CA PHE A 341 3.74 2.56 25.80
C PHE A 341 4.31 2.52 27.23
N GLU A 342 3.54 1.97 28.15
CA GLU A 342 4.05 1.54 29.44
C GLU A 342 4.37 0.04 29.37
N PRO A 343 5.65 -0.37 29.57
CA PRO A 343 6.11 -1.73 29.34
C PRO A 343 5.54 -2.70 30.40
N SER A 344 4.35 -3.22 30.15
CA SER A 344 3.66 -4.16 31.02
C SER A 344 2.69 -5.07 30.23
N ALA A 345 2.44 -6.27 30.81
CA ALA A 345 1.39 -7.16 30.29
C ALA A 345 0.01 -6.48 30.24
N ARG A 346 -0.27 -5.61 31.22
CA ARG A 346 -1.49 -4.80 31.27
C ARG A 346 -1.63 -3.87 30.07
N CYS A 347 -0.54 -3.21 29.65
CA CYS A 347 -0.54 -2.36 28.46
C CYS A 347 -0.83 -3.19 27.20
N ALA A 348 -0.17 -4.34 27.02
CA ALA A 348 -0.39 -5.24 25.90
C ALA A 348 -1.86 -5.74 25.86
N ASN A 349 -2.42 -6.18 26.99
CA ASN A 349 -3.81 -6.60 27.07
C ASN A 349 -4.79 -5.49 26.70
N ARG A 350 -4.55 -4.24 27.17
CA ARG A 350 -5.39 -3.08 26.82
C ARG A 350 -5.31 -2.74 25.32
N LEU A 351 -4.15 -2.84 24.71
CA LEU A 351 -4.01 -2.64 23.27
C LEU A 351 -4.82 -3.68 22.50
N ILE A 352 -4.72 -4.96 22.85
CA ILE A 352 -5.50 -6.03 22.22
C ILE A 352 -7.01 -5.80 22.44
N ALA A 353 -7.43 -5.46 23.65
CA ALA A 353 -8.84 -5.22 23.98
C ALA A 353 -9.43 -4.06 23.16
N LYS A 354 -8.63 -3.00 22.95
CA LYS A 354 -9.07 -1.76 22.30
C LYS A 354 -9.01 -1.82 20.78
N LEU A 355 -7.96 -2.39 20.23
CA LEU A 355 -7.63 -2.33 18.80
C LEU A 355 -7.83 -3.68 18.07
N GLY A 356 -7.98 -4.78 18.84
CA GLY A 356 -7.83 -6.13 18.33
C GLY A 356 -6.36 -6.53 18.20
N ALA A 357 -6.09 -7.83 18.17
CA ALA A 357 -4.72 -8.35 18.14
C ALA A 357 -3.94 -7.91 16.91
N GLU A 358 -4.57 -7.92 15.73
CA GLU A 358 -3.94 -7.56 14.46
C GLU A 358 -3.50 -6.09 14.45
N ASN A 359 -4.40 -5.14 14.77
CA ASN A 359 -4.04 -3.72 14.81
C ASN A 359 -3.03 -3.39 15.92
N ALA A 360 -3.07 -4.13 17.05
CA ALA A 360 -2.08 -3.96 18.11
C ALA A 360 -0.67 -4.36 17.65
N GLN A 361 -0.54 -5.45 16.87
CA GLN A 361 0.72 -5.86 16.23
C GLN A 361 1.22 -4.79 15.26
N LEU A 362 0.33 -4.32 14.35
CA LEU A 362 0.69 -3.30 13.38
C LEU A 362 1.09 -1.97 14.04
N LEU A 363 0.44 -1.62 15.15
CA LEU A 363 0.76 -0.39 15.90
C LEU A 363 2.18 -0.42 16.48
N THR A 364 2.68 -1.57 16.96
CA THR A 364 4.06 -1.64 17.43
C THR A 364 5.04 -1.42 16.29
N ILE A 365 4.78 -1.99 15.11
CA ILE A 365 5.59 -1.78 13.89
C ILE A 365 5.60 -0.29 13.50
N VAL A 366 4.42 0.35 13.49
CA VAL A 366 4.27 1.80 13.24
C VAL A 366 5.11 2.59 14.23
N ARG A 367 5.02 2.27 15.54
CA ARG A 367 5.78 2.96 16.58
C ARG A 367 7.29 2.79 16.42
N PHE A 368 7.78 1.60 16.07
CA PHE A 368 9.20 1.40 15.80
C PHE A 368 9.67 2.17 14.57
N ALA A 369 8.91 2.12 13.47
CA ALA A 369 9.26 2.84 12.25
C ALA A 369 9.34 4.36 12.50
N ASP A 370 8.39 4.91 13.26
CA ASP A 370 8.38 6.30 13.69
C ASP A 370 9.63 6.64 14.53
N LEU A 371 9.90 5.90 15.61
CA LEU A 371 11.05 6.11 16.48
C LEU A 371 12.39 5.99 15.73
N TYR A 372 12.54 5.01 14.82
CA TYR A 372 13.74 4.90 14.00
C TYR A 372 13.89 6.06 13.00
N ALA A 373 12.79 6.70 12.61
CA ALA A 373 12.79 7.85 11.72
C ALA A 373 13.13 9.17 12.40
N HIS A 374 13.14 9.24 13.72
CA HIS A 374 13.51 10.47 14.45
C HIS A 374 14.95 10.93 14.18
N GLY A 375 15.86 10.03 13.85
CA GLY A 375 17.26 10.33 13.52
C GLY A 375 18.10 10.75 14.72
N VAL A 376 17.66 10.41 15.94
CA VAL A 376 18.35 10.72 17.20
C VAL A 376 18.88 9.46 17.87
N ASP A 377 19.94 9.60 18.67
CA ASP A 377 20.44 8.52 19.52
C ASP A 377 19.66 8.48 20.84
N TYR A 378 18.80 7.48 20.96
CA TYR A 378 17.96 7.29 22.15
C TYR A 378 18.75 6.93 23.43
N SER A 379 20.00 6.53 23.35
CA SER A 379 20.85 6.25 24.53
C SER A 379 20.99 7.48 25.44
N GLN A 380 20.87 8.69 24.88
CA GLN A 380 20.94 9.96 25.58
C GLN A 380 19.73 10.24 26.49
N PHE A 381 18.63 9.50 26.32
CA PHE A 381 17.37 9.74 27.04
C PHE A 381 17.13 8.76 28.21
N GLY A 382 18.19 8.12 28.70
CA GLY A 382 18.16 7.19 29.83
C GLY A 382 17.77 5.76 29.46
N GLU A 383 17.80 4.86 30.45
CA GLU A 383 17.60 3.42 30.25
C GLU A 383 16.20 3.06 29.73
N MET A 384 15.17 3.76 30.20
CA MET A 384 13.77 3.55 29.79
C MET A 384 13.30 4.62 28.80
N ASN A 385 14.13 4.89 27.79
CA ASN A 385 13.79 5.78 26.69
C ASN A 385 12.59 5.25 25.85
N PRO A 386 11.98 6.07 24.97
CA PRO A 386 10.83 5.66 24.17
C PRO A 386 11.04 4.38 23.37
N LEU A 387 12.21 4.20 22.77
CA LEU A 387 12.53 3.00 22.00
C LEU A 387 12.55 1.75 22.90
N ARG A 388 13.20 1.84 24.09
CA ARG A 388 13.25 0.72 25.03
C ARG A 388 11.88 0.37 25.58
N LYS A 389 11.04 1.37 25.87
CA LYS A 389 9.64 1.13 26.27
C LYS A 389 8.85 0.40 25.20
N ALA A 390 8.98 0.82 23.94
CA ALA A 390 8.33 0.14 22.81
C ALA A 390 8.81 -1.32 22.70
N GLN A 391 10.14 -1.56 22.79
CA GLN A 391 10.74 -2.90 22.76
C GLN A 391 10.17 -3.84 23.83
N VAL A 392 10.08 -3.37 25.07
CA VAL A 392 9.57 -4.21 26.17
C VAL A 392 8.06 -4.45 26.01
N THR A 393 7.30 -3.44 25.55
CA THR A 393 5.85 -3.61 25.27
C THR A 393 5.61 -4.62 24.16
N TYR A 394 6.44 -4.59 23.11
CA TYR A 394 6.39 -5.59 22.04
C TYR A 394 6.53 -7.02 22.58
N LEU A 395 7.48 -7.27 23.51
CA LEU A 395 7.66 -8.61 24.09
C LEU A 395 6.42 -9.08 24.86
N TYR A 396 5.77 -8.20 25.63
CA TYR A 396 4.49 -8.54 26.30
C TYR A 396 3.37 -8.80 25.30
N LEU A 397 3.31 -8.03 24.22
CA LEU A 397 2.30 -8.21 23.18
C LEU A 397 2.52 -9.52 22.42
N ALA A 398 3.77 -9.84 22.05
CA ALA A 398 4.11 -11.09 21.39
C ALA A 398 3.71 -12.32 22.26
N ALA A 399 3.98 -12.26 23.56
CA ALA A 399 3.55 -13.30 24.48
C ALA A 399 2.01 -13.43 24.54
N ALA A 400 1.29 -12.31 24.62
CA ALA A 400 -0.17 -12.29 24.67
C ALA A 400 -0.81 -12.82 23.36
N VAL A 401 -0.22 -12.49 22.21
CA VAL A 401 -0.65 -12.99 20.89
C VAL A 401 -0.35 -14.48 20.75
N PHE A 402 0.82 -14.95 21.19
CA PHE A 402 1.18 -16.36 21.18
C PHE A 402 0.23 -17.20 22.03
N GLU A 403 -0.23 -16.68 23.16
CA GLU A 403 -1.21 -17.33 24.05
C GLU A 403 -2.66 -17.20 23.53
N ASP A 404 -2.89 -16.61 22.35
CA ASP A 404 -4.22 -16.33 21.76
C ASP A 404 -5.18 -15.60 22.74
N ARG A 405 -4.62 -14.65 23.53
CA ARG A 405 -5.41 -13.88 24.48
C ARG A 405 -6.44 -13.02 23.74
N LYS A 406 -7.68 -13.13 24.15
CA LYS A 406 -8.81 -12.37 23.61
C LYS A 406 -9.49 -11.60 24.73
N PHE A 407 -9.93 -10.39 24.44
CA PHE A 407 -10.49 -9.48 25.42
C PHE A 407 -11.75 -8.79 24.86
N SER A 408 -12.80 -9.58 24.66
CA SER A 408 -14.14 -9.06 24.39
C SER A 408 -15.14 -9.62 25.39
N LEU A 409 -16.33 -9.03 25.47
CA LEU A 409 -17.39 -9.56 26.34
C LEU A 409 -17.76 -11.02 26.03
N LYS A 410 -17.53 -11.47 24.79
CA LYS A 410 -17.80 -12.85 24.35
C LYS A 410 -16.72 -13.82 24.83
N ASP A 411 -15.54 -13.33 25.18
CA ASP A 411 -14.40 -14.14 25.59
C ASP A 411 -14.37 -14.35 27.12
N LEU A 412 -15.25 -13.66 27.86
CA LEU A 412 -15.40 -13.91 29.29
C LEU A 412 -15.90 -15.34 29.55
N ALA A 413 -15.30 -16.00 30.54
CA ALA A 413 -15.67 -17.37 30.94
C ALA A 413 -17.04 -17.46 31.66
N ILE A 414 -17.83 -16.38 31.61
CA ILE A 414 -19.20 -16.30 32.12
C ILE A 414 -20.11 -15.64 31.08
N SER A 415 -21.40 -15.87 31.21
CA SER A 415 -22.44 -15.34 30.36
C SER A 415 -23.52 -14.62 31.15
N GLY A 416 -24.50 -14.02 30.46
CA GLY A 416 -25.69 -13.45 31.11
C GLY A 416 -26.50 -14.47 31.94
N VAL A 417 -26.47 -15.75 31.58
CA VAL A 417 -27.11 -16.82 32.36
C VAL A 417 -26.43 -16.99 33.73
N ASP A 418 -25.12 -16.90 33.77
CA ASP A 418 -24.36 -16.98 35.04
C ASP A 418 -24.68 -15.79 35.94
N LEU A 419 -24.86 -14.59 35.38
CA LEU A 419 -25.28 -13.42 36.14
C LEU A 419 -26.69 -13.56 36.73
N ILE A 420 -27.63 -14.17 35.99
CA ILE A 420 -28.97 -14.48 36.54
C ILE A 420 -28.85 -15.41 37.75
N HIS A 421 -27.98 -16.41 37.67
CA HIS A 421 -27.73 -17.31 38.80
C HIS A 421 -27.04 -16.62 39.98
N CYS A 422 -26.34 -15.49 39.74
CA CYS A 422 -25.79 -14.63 40.79
C CYS A 422 -26.81 -13.67 41.42
N GLY A 423 -28.04 -13.58 40.87
CA GLY A 423 -29.10 -12.73 41.39
C GLY A 423 -29.37 -11.46 40.59
N TYR A 424 -28.66 -11.26 39.47
CA TYR A 424 -28.90 -10.11 38.59
C TYR A 424 -30.23 -10.24 37.83
N THR A 425 -30.90 -9.11 37.64
CA THR A 425 -32.05 -9.03 36.72
C THR A 425 -31.58 -8.55 35.34
N PRO A 426 -32.11 -9.17 34.24
CA PRO A 426 -31.75 -8.72 32.89
C PRO A 426 -31.99 -7.21 32.67
N GLY A 427 -30.96 -6.46 32.31
CA GLY A 427 -31.04 -5.01 32.17
C GLY A 427 -29.69 -4.33 31.99
N PRO A 428 -29.61 -3.01 32.17
CA PRO A 428 -28.38 -2.24 32.02
C PRO A 428 -27.23 -2.73 32.93
N ASP A 429 -27.56 -3.28 34.09
CA ASP A 429 -26.59 -3.71 35.08
C ASP A 429 -25.83 -4.97 34.65
N PHE A 430 -26.41 -5.81 33.77
CA PHE A 430 -25.67 -6.91 33.12
C PHE A 430 -24.47 -6.36 32.35
N LYS A 431 -24.71 -5.34 31.52
CA LYS A 431 -23.65 -4.75 30.71
C LYS A 431 -22.61 -4.05 31.57
N ARG A 432 -23.03 -3.39 32.65
CA ARG A 432 -22.13 -2.76 33.62
C ARG A 432 -21.20 -3.77 34.29
N CYS A 433 -21.79 -4.85 34.84
CA CYS A 433 -21.04 -5.93 35.48
C CYS A 433 -20.09 -6.63 34.50
N LEU A 434 -20.56 -7.02 33.30
CA LEU A 434 -19.70 -7.67 32.30
C LEU A 434 -18.55 -6.76 31.84
N ASN A 435 -18.79 -5.46 31.67
CA ASN A 435 -17.72 -4.52 31.34
C ASN A 435 -16.71 -4.38 32.51
N TYR A 436 -17.18 -4.28 33.74
CA TYR A 436 -16.31 -4.29 34.91
C TYR A 436 -15.42 -5.54 34.97
N LEU A 437 -16.02 -6.71 34.80
CA LEU A 437 -15.27 -7.98 34.81
C LEU A 437 -14.27 -8.05 33.67
N LEU A 438 -14.64 -7.56 32.48
CA LEU A 438 -13.73 -7.51 31.34
C LEU A 438 -12.56 -6.56 31.64
N ASP A 439 -12.83 -5.37 32.18
CA ASP A 439 -11.79 -4.42 32.56
C ASP A 439 -10.83 -4.99 33.61
N GLU A 440 -11.33 -5.72 34.59
CA GLU A 440 -10.52 -6.37 35.61
C GLU A 440 -9.66 -7.52 35.04
N VAL A 441 -10.19 -8.29 34.08
CA VAL A 441 -9.44 -9.33 33.34
C VAL A 441 -8.35 -8.69 32.48
N VAL A 442 -8.69 -7.65 31.71
CA VAL A 442 -7.74 -6.90 30.86
C VAL A 442 -6.62 -6.31 31.70
N ASN A 443 -6.96 -5.77 32.88
CA ASN A 443 -6.00 -5.19 33.80
C ASN A 443 -5.14 -6.25 34.53
N GLY A 444 -5.48 -7.54 34.41
CA GLY A 444 -4.77 -8.64 35.09
C GLY A 444 -5.10 -8.77 36.57
N ASN A 445 -6.15 -8.09 37.06
CA ASN A 445 -6.60 -8.18 38.44
C ASN A 445 -7.43 -9.45 38.70
N LEU A 446 -8.12 -9.96 37.66
CA LEU A 446 -8.88 -11.19 37.70
C LEU A 446 -8.37 -12.17 36.62
N THR A 447 -8.36 -13.46 36.97
CA THR A 447 -8.19 -14.52 35.98
C THR A 447 -9.53 -14.81 35.28
N ASN A 448 -9.50 -14.97 33.95
CA ASN A 448 -10.69 -15.27 33.15
C ASN A 448 -11.12 -16.74 33.35
N THR A 449 -11.57 -17.09 34.56
CA THR A 449 -12.14 -18.37 34.89
C THR A 449 -13.55 -18.17 35.42
N ARG A 450 -14.46 -19.13 35.15
CA ARG A 450 -15.86 -19.02 35.56
C ARG A 450 -16.01 -18.81 37.06
N THR A 451 -15.22 -19.50 37.87
CA THR A 451 -15.27 -19.39 39.34
C THR A 451 -14.86 -18.03 39.84
N THR A 452 -13.75 -17.51 39.33
CA THR A 452 -13.23 -16.14 39.71
C THR A 452 -14.23 -15.07 39.32
N LEU A 453 -14.76 -15.14 38.07
CA LEU A 453 -15.67 -14.13 37.56
C LEU A 453 -17.05 -14.16 38.27
N ILE A 454 -17.55 -15.33 38.66
CA ILE A 454 -18.78 -15.45 39.45
C ILE A 454 -18.59 -14.82 40.84
N SER A 455 -17.44 -15.03 41.50
CA SER A 455 -17.16 -14.40 42.78
C SER A 455 -17.13 -12.89 42.64
N ALA A 456 -16.34 -12.37 41.69
CA ALA A 456 -16.23 -10.93 41.45
C ALA A 456 -17.57 -10.28 41.02
N ALA A 457 -18.43 -11.01 40.30
CA ALA A 457 -19.78 -10.53 39.97
C ALA A 457 -20.66 -10.33 41.19
N LYS A 458 -20.58 -11.26 42.18
CA LYS A 458 -21.31 -11.13 43.44
C LYS A 458 -20.80 -10.00 44.30
N ASP A 459 -19.46 -9.85 44.42
CA ASP A 459 -18.83 -8.77 45.16
C ASP A 459 -19.22 -7.39 44.55
N TYR A 460 -19.24 -7.30 43.21
CA TYR A 460 -19.70 -6.11 42.49
C TYR A 460 -21.18 -5.76 42.79
N MET A 461 -22.03 -6.77 42.82
CA MET A 461 -23.45 -6.58 43.12
C MET A 461 -23.66 -6.05 44.55
N GLU A 462 -22.92 -6.59 45.54
CA GLU A 462 -22.98 -6.14 46.93
C GLU A 462 -22.47 -4.73 47.09
N GLU A 463 -21.35 -4.35 46.43
CA GLU A 463 -20.72 -3.05 46.52
C GLU A 463 -21.57 -1.92 45.90
N TYR A 464 -22.17 -2.17 44.75
CA TYR A 464 -22.90 -1.17 43.95
C TYR A 464 -24.43 -1.26 44.13
N HIS A 465 -24.93 -2.14 45.01
CA HIS A 465 -26.38 -2.33 45.30
C HIS A 465 -27.24 -2.54 44.04
N VAL A 466 -26.74 -3.35 43.11
CA VAL A 466 -27.36 -3.61 41.80
C VAL A 466 -28.25 -4.84 41.85
#